data_76121768d364d8f68d354850dba7e1bb
#
_entry.id   76121768d364d8f68d354850dba7e1bb
#
_cell.length_a   1.000
_cell.length_b   1.000
_cell.length_c   1.000
_cell.angle_alpha   90.00
_cell.angle_beta   90.00
_cell.angle_gamma   90.00
#
_symmetry.space_group_name_H-M   'P 1'
#
loop_
_entity.id
_entity.type
_entity.pdbx_description
1 polymer ?
#
loop_
_entity_poly.entity_id
_entity_poly.type
_entity_poly.pdbx_seq_one_letter_code
_entity_poly.pdbx_strand_id
1 'polypeptide(L)'
;CVEGPKWCGKTWTSAYHSASQILIGSPENNFQNRKLAELSPSLVLEGDTPRLIDEWQEVPPLWDAVRYEVDKRAEKGQFLMTGSATPNHKGIMHSGAGRIAKIRMRPMSLYESGDSSGVVSLTDICNARVKPAMTGEIDLRFLLNLIVRGGWPGNLDIPKEHAALLPVEYLNAVIDDDMFRIDGIKRDTKKIRLLL
;
A
#
# COMPACT_ATOMS: atom_id res chain seq x y z
N CYS A 1 10.61 -1.79 -0.02
CA CYS A 1 9.30 -2.42 -0.18
C CYS A 1 8.24 -1.56 0.52
N VAL A 2 7.17 -1.20 -0.19
CA VAL A 2 6.04 -0.43 0.33
C VAL A 2 4.90 -1.40 0.62
N GLU A 3 4.60 -1.57 1.90
CA GLU A 3 3.54 -2.44 2.40
C GLU A 3 2.38 -1.60 2.97
N GLY A 4 1.15 -2.05 2.86
CA GLY A 4 0.00 -1.32 3.41
C GLY A 4 -1.33 -1.88 2.97
N PRO A 5 -2.45 -1.39 3.54
CA PRO A 5 -3.78 -1.85 3.18
C PRO A 5 -4.09 -1.62 1.70
N LYS A 6 -5.05 -2.35 1.17
CA LYS A 6 -5.55 -2.09 -0.18
C LYS A 6 -6.07 -0.66 -0.28
N TRP A 7 -5.97 -0.06 -1.48
CA TRP A 7 -6.46 1.27 -1.82
C TRP A 7 -5.80 2.45 -1.09
N CYS A 8 -4.77 2.23 -0.26
CA CYS A 8 -4.05 3.34 0.37
C CYS A 8 -3.12 4.11 -0.57
N GLY A 9 -3.03 3.75 -1.86
CA GLY A 9 -2.26 4.48 -2.87
C GLY A 9 -0.85 3.94 -3.14
N LYS A 10 -0.49 2.73 -2.66
CA LYS A 10 0.87 2.15 -2.82
C LYS A 10 1.39 2.21 -4.25
N THR A 11 0.65 1.60 -5.18
CA THR A 11 1.03 1.52 -6.59
C THR A 11 1.20 2.92 -7.19
N TRP A 12 0.24 3.81 -6.95
CA TRP A 12 0.28 5.17 -7.47
C TRP A 12 1.50 5.96 -6.98
N THR A 13 1.73 5.97 -5.67
CA THR A 13 2.88 6.65 -5.06
C THR A 13 4.20 6.05 -5.53
N SER A 14 4.30 4.71 -5.58
CA SER A 14 5.52 4.05 -6.02
C SER A 14 5.78 4.28 -7.51
N ALA A 15 4.76 4.30 -8.36
CA ALA A 15 4.89 4.61 -9.77
C ALA A 15 5.41 6.04 -10.01
N TYR A 16 4.92 7.01 -9.23
CA TYR A 16 5.39 8.39 -9.30
C TYR A 16 6.91 8.53 -9.03
N HIS A 17 7.46 7.67 -8.18
CA HIS A 17 8.87 7.66 -7.81
C HIS A 17 9.71 6.65 -8.60
N SER A 18 9.19 6.04 -9.64
CA SER A 18 9.89 5.06 -10.47
C SER A 18 10.15 5.58 -11.88
N ALA A 19 11.27 5.16 -12.48
CA ALA A 19 11.62 5.44 -13.87
C ALA A 19 11.01 4.40 -14.83
N SER A 20 10.79 3.17 -14.35
CA SER A 20 10.11 2.11 -15.10
C SER A 20 9.27 1.26 -14.16
N GLN A 21 8.32 0.49 -14.72
CA GLN A 21 7.43 -0.32 -13.90
C GLN A 21 7.06 -1.64 -14.56
N ILE A 22 6.76 -2.62 -13.73
CA ILE A 22 6.12 -3.87 -14.12
C ILE A 22 5.03 -4.23 -13.11
N LEU A 23 3.82 -4.45 -13.62
CA LEU A 23 2.63 -4.80 -12.82
C LEU A 23 2.45 -6.31 -12.91
N ILE A 24 2.83 -7.05 -11.86
CA ILE A 24 2.79 -8.51 -11.84
C ILE A 24 1.35 -9.02 -11.88
N GLY A 25 0.44 -8.33 -11.20
CA GLY A 25 -1.00 -8.66 -11.18
C GLY A 25 -1.79 -8.22 -12.40
N SER A 26 -1.17 -7.58 -13.42
CA SER A 26 -1.89 -7.12 -14.62
C SER A 26 -2.49 -8.30 -15.39
N PRO A 27 -3.80 -8.25 -15.74
CA PRO A 27 -4.44 -9.29 -16.55
C PRO A 27 -4.06 -9.23 -18.02
N GLU A 28 -3.33 -8.22 -18.47
CA GLU A 28 -2.93 -8.03 -19.86
C GLU A 28 -2.21 -9.26 -20.41
N ASN A 29 -2.51 -9.60 -21.66
CA ASN A 29 -1.97 -10.76 -22.36
C ASN A 29 -2.02 -12.05 -21.53
N ASN A 30 -3.15 -12.27 -20.83
CA ASN A 30 -3.37 -13.43 -19.97
C ASN A 30 -2.30 -13.57 -18.88
N PHE A 31 -2.10 -12.51 -18.10
CA PHE A 31 -1.12 -12.42 -17.01
C PHE A 31 0.33 -12.67 -17.47
N GLN A 32 0.70 -12.11 -18.61
CA GLN A 32 2.04 -12.29 -19.19
C GLN A 32 3.16 -11.90 -18.22
N ASN A 33 3.02 -10.79 -17.48
CA ASN A 33 4.02 -10.33 -16.54
C ASN A 33 4.26 -11.34 -15.41
N ARG A 34 3.18 -11.94 -14.90
CA ARG A 34 3.28 -12.98 -13.88
C ARG A 34 3.97 -14.22 -14.40
N LYS A 35 3.61 -14.69 -15.60
CA LYS A 35 4.26 -15.84 -16.24
C LYS A 35 5.74 -15.59 -16.50
N LEU A 36 6.10 -14.39 -16.95
CA LEU A 36 7.49 -13.99 -17.13
C LEU A 36 8.25 -14.04 -15.79
N ALA A 37 7.66 -13.51 -14.73
CA ALA A 37 8.24 -13.52 -13.40
C ALA A 37 8.43 -14.94 -12.82
N GLU A 38 7.49 -15.84 -13.09
CA GLU A 38 7.57 -17.26 -12.71
C GLU A 38 8.66 -18.01 -13.46
N LEU A 39 8.83 -17.72 -14.75
CA LEU A 39 9.84 -18.38 -15.61
C LEU A 39 11.24 -17.82 -15.37
N SER A 40 11.37 -16.50 -15.30
CA SER A 40 12.66 -15.81 -15.18
C SER A 40 12.53 -14.53 -14.38
N PRO A 41 12.61 -14.59 -13.06
CA PRO A 41 12.53 -13.39 -12.20
C PRO A 41 13.54 -12.30 -12.58
N SER A 42 14.72 -12.67 -13.10
CA SER A 42 15.76 -11.72 -13.50
C SER A 42 15.33 -10.79 -14.64
N LEU A 43 14.54 -11.28 -15.61
CA LEU A 43 14.03 -10.46 -16.72
C LEU A 43 13.06 -9.38 -16.24
N VAL A 44 12.34 -9.65 -15.17
CA VAL A 44 11.44 -8.66 -14.54
C VAL A 44 12.21 -7.47 -13.98
N LEU A 45 13.47 -7.68 -13.58
CA LEU A 45 14.33 -6.67 -12.97
C LEU A 45 15.06 -5.79 -14.01
N GLU A 46 14.93 -6.11 -15.30
CA GLU A 46 15.51 -5.31 -16.37
C GLU A 46 14.65 -4.07 -16.65
N GLY A 47 15.31 -2.92 -16.81
CA GLY A 47 14.68 -1.64 -17.11
C GLY A 47 15.31 -0.49 -16.33
N ASP A 48 14.83 0.73 -16.60
CA ASP A 48 15.33 1.94 -15.96
C ASP A 48 15.01 1.93 -14.46
N THR A 49 15.95 2.40 -13.66
CA THR A 49 15.86 2.43 -12.20
C THR A 49 15.65 3.85 -11.67
N PRO A 50 14.91 4.04 -10.59
CA PRO A 50 14.22 3.04 -9.75
C PRO A 50 13.11 2.31 -10.52
N ARG A 51 13.10 0.97 -10.44
CA ARG A 51 12.08 0.16 -11.12
C ARG A 51 11.01 -0.32 -10.14
N LEU A 52 9.76 -0.06 -10.46
CA LEU A 52 8.62 -0.57 -9.69
C LEU A 52 8.29 -2.02 -10.08
N ILE A 53 8.16 -2.86 -9.07
CA ILE A 53 7.61 -4.22 -9.15
C ILE A 53 6.34 -4.24 -8.29
N ASP A 54 5.20 -4.11 -8.95
CA ASP A 54 3.91 -4.00 -8.28
C ASP A 54 3.33 -5.40 -7.98
N GLU A 55 2.82 -5.58 -6.74
CA GLU A 55 2.26 -6.84 -6.23
C GLU A 55 3.27 -8.01 -6.31
N TRP A 56 4.51 -7.78 -5.86
CA TRP A 56 5.60 -8.77 -5.90
C TRP A 56 5.25 -10.12 -5.26
N GLN A 57 4.36 -10.12 -4.26
CA GLN A 57 3.95 -11.34 -3.54
C GLN A 57 3.15 -12.32 -4.40
N GLU A 58 2.67 -11.92 -5.57
CA GLU A 58 2.07 -12.84 -6.55
C GLU A 58 3.09 -13.85 -7.08
N VAL A 59 4.39 -13.49 -7.05
CA VAL A 59 5.51 -14.37 -7.41
C VAL A 59 6.61 -14.22 -6.33
N PRO A 60 6.52 -14.91 -5.18
CA PRO A 60 7.41 -14.74 -4.04
C PRO A 60 8.92 -14.83 -4.35
N PRO A 61 9.40 -15.65 -5.34
CA PRO A 61 10.81 -15.65 -5.74
C PRO A 61 11.37 -14.31 -6.20
N LEU A 62 10.54 -13.34 -6.59
CA LEU A 62 10.99 -11.98 -6.92
C LEU A 62 11.71 -11.29 -5.75
N TRP A 63 11.34 -11.60 -4.51
CA TRP A 63 12.01 -11.09 -3.33
C TRP A 63 13.50 -11.46 -3.28
N ASP A 64 13.79 -12.74 -3.47
CA ASP A 64 15.17 -13.23 -3.50
C ASP A 64 15.94 -12.76 -4.73
N ALA A 65 15.26 -12.63 -5.88
CA ALA A 65 15.84 -12.10 -7.10
C ALA A 65 16.25 -10.63 -6.95
N VAL A 66 15.38 -9.78 -6.37
CA VAL A 66 15.70 -8.38 -6.07
C VAL A 66 16.88 -8.29 -5.10
N ARG A 67 16.88 -9.07 -4.03
CA ARG A 67 17.99 -9.11 -3.07
C ARG A 67 19.31 -9.43 -3.76
N TYR A 68 19.32 -10.49 -4.59
CA TYR A 68 20.50 -10.91 -5.34
C TYR A 68 21.00 -9.83 -6.31
N GLU A 69 20.08 -9.21 -7.05
CA GLU A 69 20.42 -8.17 -8.03
C GLU A 69 20.96 -6.90 -7.35
N VAL A 70 20.42 -6.52 -6.19
CA VAL A 70 20.95 -5.40 -5.37
C VAL A 70 22.39 -5.69 -4.91
N ASP A 71 22.68 -6.93 -4.47
CA ASP A 71 24.04 -7.32 -4.10
C ASP A 71 25.00 -7.26 -5.31
N LYS A 72 24.54 -7.71 -6.48
CA LYS A 72 25.32 -7.75 -7.72
C LYS A 72 25.61 -6.35 -8.25
N ARG A 73 24.64 -5.43 -8.24
CA ARG A 73 24.82 -4.05 -8.71
C ARG A 73 25.58 -3.18 -7.70
N ALA A 74 25.58 -3.55 -6.43
CA ALA A 74 26.17 -2.80 -5.32
C ALA A 74 25.66 -1.35 -5.20
N GLU A 75 24.45 -1.07 -5.69
CA GLU A 75 23.80 0.23 -5.69
C GLU A 75 22.49 0.20 -4.90
N LYS A 76 22.16 1.33 -4.26
CA LYS A 76 20.92 1.52 -3.48
C LYS A 76 19.82 2.16 -4.32
N GLY A 77 18.56 1.99 -3.88
CA GLY A 77 17.43 2.67 -4.51
C GLY A 77 17.05 2.14 -5.90
N GLN A 78 17.52 0.94 -6.28
CA GLN A 78 17.30 0.36 -7.60
C GLN A 78 15.86 -0.10 -7.83
N PHE A 79 15.18 -0.57 -6.77
CA PHE A 79 13.87 -1.18 -6.88
C PHE A 79 12.88 -0.62 -5.87
N LEU A 80 11.66 -0.43 -6.32
CA LEU A 80 10.48 -0.20 -5.49
C LEU A 80 9.58 -1.44 -5.62
N MET A 81 9.24 -2.06 -4.53
CA MET A 81 8.30 -3.18 -4.50
C MET A 81 7.05 -2.78 -3.75
N THR A 82 5.88 -3.09 -4.27
CA THR A 82 4.62 -2.92 -3.52
C THR A 82 4.04 -4.27 -3.18
N GLY A 83 3.42 -4.35 -2.03
CA GLY A 83 2.76 -5.55 -1.58
C GLY A 83 1.63 -5.29 -0.58
N SER A 84 0.84 -6.31 -0.28
CA SER A 84 -0.18 -6.24 0.75
C SER A 84 0.42 -6.03 2.14
N ALA A 85 -0.40 -5.60 3.12
CA ALA A 85 0.04 -5.38 4.51
C ALA A 85 0.58 -6.64 5.21
N THR A 86 0.16 -7.80 4.74
CA THR A 86 0.57 -9.12 5.23
C THR A 86 0.93 -10.02 4.07
N PRO A 87 2.09 -9.79 3.41
CA PRO A 87 2.49 -10.64 2.30
C PRO A 87 2.76 -12.07 2.79
N ASN A 88 2.34 -13.03 1.99
CA ASN A 88 2.69 -14.42 2.24
C ASN A 88 4.17 -14.62 1.90
N HIS A 89 4.99 -14.91 2.91
CA HIS A 89 6.43 -15.17 2.75
C HIS A 89 6.74 -16.62 2.37
N LYS A 90 5.74 -17.46 2.12
CA LYS A 90 5.95 -18.83 1.70
C LYS A 90 6.66 -18.88 0.34
N GLY A 91 7.80 -19.54 0.29
CA GLY A 91 8.64 -19.59 -0.91
C GLY A 91 9.77 -18.54 -0.97
N ILE A 92 9.90 -17.69 0.03
CA ILE A 92 11.05 -16.79 0.19
C ILE A 92 12.13 -17.51 0.99
N MET A 93 13.36 -17.47 0.49
CA MET A 93 14.50 -18.15 1.13
C MET A 93 15.25 -17.23 2.11
N HIS A 94 15.22 -15.90 1.89
CA HIS A 94 16.01 -14.93 2.65
C HIS A 94 15.17 -13.76 3.14
N SER A 95 15.48 -13.24 4.32
CA SER A 95 14.75 -12.13 4.93
C SER A 95 14.88 -10.77 4.22
N GLY A 96 15.89 -10.64 3.33
CA GLY A 96 16.21 -9.34 2.70
C GLY A 96 16.87 -8.32 3.64
N ALA A 97 17.29 -8.73 4.84
CA ALA A 97 17.90 -7.84 5.83
C ALA A 97 19.12 -7.09 5.25
N GLY A 98 19.17 -5.78 5.44
CA GLY A 98 20.22 -4.89 4.95
C GLY A 98 20.16 -4.56 3.45
N ARG A 99 19.24 -5.16 2.68
CA ARG A 99 19.05 -4.93 1.24
C ARG A 99 17.68 -4.33 0.92
N ILE A 100 16.66 -4.79 1.62
CA ILE A 100 15.27 -4.37 1.39
C ILE A 100 14.76 -3.68 2.66
N ALA A 101 14.57 -2.37 2.56
CA ALA A 101 13.89 -1.59 3.58
C ALA A 101 12.37 -1.71 3.42
N LYS A 102 11.63 -1.76 4.52
CA LYS A 102 10.17 -1.80 4.52
C LYS A 102 9.59 -0.46 4.95
N ILE A 103 8.68 0.06 4.16
CA ILE A 103 7.93 1.28 4.46
C ILE A 103 6.46 0.87 4.58
N ARG A 104 5.86 1.15 5.75
CA ARG A 104 4.44 0.93 5.96
C ARG A 104 3.66 2.16 5.53
N MET A 105 2.96 2.05 4.42
CA MET A 105 2.01 3.06 3.96
C MET A 105 0.67 2.88 4.68
N ARG A 106 0.06 3.99 5.07
CA ARG A 106 -1.26 4.05 5.71
C ARG A 106 -2.22 4.80 4.81
N PRO A 107 -3.53 4.72 5.07
CA PRO A 107 -4.48 5.66 4.49
C PRO A 107 -4.06 7.10 4.78
N MET A 108 -4.48 8.05 3.93
CA MET A 108 -4.10 9.45 4.05
C MET A 108 -4.49 10.05 5.40
N SER A 109 -3.61 10.89 5.90
CA SER A 109 -3.90 11.80 7.01
C SER A 109 -4.83 12.95 6.57
N LEU A 110 -5.41 13.66 7.53
CA LEU A 110 -6.22 14.85 7.24
C LEU A 110 -5.40 15.97 6.56
N TYR A 111 -4.08 15.99 6.76
CA TYR A 111 -3.20 16.93 6.08
C TYR A 111 -3.06 16.58 4.58
N GLU A 112 -2.83 15.29 4.28
CA GLU A 112 -2.72 14.82 2.89
C GLU A 112 -4.04 14.94 2.12
N SER A 113 -5.17 14.81 2.80
CA SER A 113 -6.49 15.01 2.19
C SER A 113 -6.93 16.48 2.11
N GLY A 114 -6.12 17.43 2.58
CA GLY A 114 -6.42 18.86 2.56
C GLY A 114 -7.41 19.33 3.63
N ASP A 115 -7.79 18.46 4.56
CA ASP A 115 -8.76 18.79 5.64
C ASP A 115 -8.08 19.33 6.91
N SER A 116 -6.75 19.39 6.93
CA SER A 116 -5.96 19.98 8.01
C SER A 116 -4.97 20.98 7.46
N SER A 117 -4.85 22.14 8.11
CA SER A 117 -3.89 23.18 7.74
C SER A 117 -2.43 22.79 7.98
N GLY A 118 -2.17 21.78 8.80
CA GLY A 118 -0.81 21.38 9.20
C GLY A 118 -0.05 22.42 10.03
N VAL A 119 -0.72 23.44 10.59
CA VAL A 119 -0.11 24.52 11.38
C VAL A 119 0.67 24.00 12.58
N VAL A 120 0.23 22.86 13.12
CA VAL A 120 0.94 22.15 14.20
C VAL A 120 1.47 20.83 13.65
N SER A 121 2.79 20.72 13.54
CA SER A 121 3.46 19.49 13.12
C SER A 121 3.98 18.70 14.31
N LEU A 122 4.05 17.36 14.17
CA LEU A 122 4.67 16.50 15.19
C LEU A 122 6.14 16.86 15.41
N THR A 123 6.85 17.23 14.35
CA THR A 123 8.25 17.67 14.43
C THR A 123 8.40 18.92 15.28
N ASP A 124 7.49 19.90 15.14
CA ASP A 124 7.51 21.10 15.95
C ASP A 124 7.18 20.82 17.41
N ILE A 125 6.24 19.88 17.67
CA ILE A 125 5.96 19.41 19.04
C ILE A 125 7.22 18.82 19.67
N CYS A 126 7.90 17.90 18.99
CA CYS A 126 9.12 17.25 19.48
C CYS A 126 10.28 18.25 19.70
N ASN A 127 10.33 19.33 18.94
CA ASN A 127 11.35 20.37 19.06
C ASN A 127 10.94 21.53 20.00
N ALA A 128 9.82 21.41 20.70
CA ALA A 128 9.26 22.47 21.57
C ALA A 128 9.06 23.82 20.85
N ARG A 129 8.76 23.80 19.55
CA ARG A 129 8.56 24.99 18.69
C ARG A 129 7.09 25.33 18.48
N VAL A 130 6.19 24.64 19.15
CA VAL A 130 4.74 24.80 18.96
C VAL A 130 4.29 26.15 19.52
N LYS A 131 3.58 26.91 18.69
CA LYS A 131 2.82 28.07 19.13
C LYS A 131 1.34 27.69 19.19
N PRO A 132 0.59 28.16 20.21
CA PRO A 132 -0.85 27.97 20.23
C PRO A 132 -1.46 28.47 18.92
N ALA A 133 -2.22 27.63 18.26
CA ALA A 133 -2.87 27.94 17.00
C ALA A 133 -4.32 27.47 17.05
N MET A 134 -5.22 28.30 16.52
CA MET A 134 -6.61 27.90 16.30
C MET A 134 -6.76 27.49 14.83
N THR A 135 -7.39 26.37 14.60
CA THR A 135 -7.64 25.83 13.26
C THR A 135 -8.95 26.31 12.63
N GLY A 136 -9.66 27.25 13.30
CA GLY A 136 -10.98 27.70 12.92
C GLY A 136 -12.11 26.90 13.58
N GLU A 137 -13.34 27.27 13.29
CA GLU A 137 -14.51 26.53 13.76
C GLU A 137 -14.68 25.26 12.92
N ILE A 138 -14.76 24.12 13.61
CA ILE A 138 -15.02 22.81 13.00
C ILE A 138 -16.39 22.35 13.47
N ASP A 139 -17.33 22.20 12.54
CA ASP A 139 -18.64 21.63 12.81
C ASP A 139 -18.52 20.12 13.09
N LEU A 140 -19.26 19.64 14.09
CA LEU A 140 -19.33 18.23 14.45
C LEU A 140 -19.78 17.36 13.26
N ARG A 141 -20.73 17.85 12.45
CA ARG A 141 -21.17 17.14 11.25
C ARG A 141 -20.04 16.95 10.23
N PHE A 142 -19.18 17.96 10.09
CA PHE A 142 -18.00 17.87 9.23
C PHE A 142 -17.02 16.79 9.74
N LEU A 143 -16.75 16.78 11.05
CA LEU A 143 -15.88 15.73 11.66
C LEU A 143 -16.45 14.33 11.46
N LEU A 144 -17.74 14.14 11.66
CA LEU A 144 -18.40 12.87 11.42
C LEU A 144 -18.26 12.41 9.97
N ASN A 145 -18.42 13.34 9.01
CA ASN A 145 -18.22 13.06 7.61
C ASN A 145 -16.77 12.61 7.29
N LEU A 146 -15.76 13.25 7.91
CA LEU A 146 -14.37 12.85 7.75
C LEU A 146 -14.10 11.45 8.30
N ILE A 147 -14.69 11.11 9.46
CA ILE A 147 -14.57 9.78 10.05
C ILE A 147 -15.18 8.72 9.14
N VAL A 148 -16.38 8.98 8.62
CA VAL A 148 -17.09 8.05 7.72
C VAL A 148 -16.36 7.90 6.38
N ARG A 149 -15.87 9.00 5.78
CA ARG A 149 -15.10 8.96 4.53
C ARG A 149 -13.80 8.16 4.66
N GLY A 150 -13.15 8.26 5.82
CA GLY A 150 -11.83 7.68 6.03
C GLY A 150 -10.72 8.34 5.20
N GLY A 151 -9.56 7.70 5.13
CA GLY A 151 -8.36 8.23 4.46
C GLY A 151 -7.99 7.51 3.15
N TRP A 152 -8.92 6.86 2.47
CA TRP A 152 -8.65 6.26 1.16
C TRP A 152 -8.66 7.32 0.06
N PRO A 153 -7.60 7.40 -0.80
CA PRO A 153 -7.54 8.39 -1.87
C PRO A 153 -8.77 8.38 -2.78
N GLY A 154 -9.29 7.21 -3.12
CA GLY A 154 -10.48 7.07 -3.97
C GLY A 154 -11.78 7.63 -3.37
N ASN A 155 -11.80 7.99 -2.08
CA ASN A 155 -12.98 8.56 -1.43
C ASN A 155 -13.01 10.09 -1.45
N LEU A 156 -11.94 10.76 -1.91
CA LEU A 156 -11.86 12.22 -1.88
C LEU A 156 -12.89 12.91 -2.78
N ASP A 157 -13.08 12.37 -3.98
CA ASP A 157 -13.95 12.97 -5.00
C ASP A 157 -15.39 12.44 -4.96
N ILE A 158 -15.73 11.62 -3.92
CA ILE A 158 -17.07 11.05 -3.81
C ILE A 158 -18.01 12.02 -3.09
N PRO A 159 -19.22 12.23 -3.63
CA PRO A 159 -20.25 13.00 -2.95
C PRO A 159 -20.50 12.49 -1.52
N LYS A 160 -20.72 13.40 -0.58
CA LYS A 160 -20.89 13.08 0.85
C LYS A 160 -22.01 12.08 1.11
N GLU A 161 -23.05 12.10 0.29
CA GLU A 161 -24.20 11.18 0.37
C GLU A 161 -23.81 9.72 0.11
N HIS A 162 -22.72 9.50 -0.64
CA HIS A 162 -22.25 8.16 -1.02
C HIS A 162 -20.96 7.77 -0.30
N ALA A 163 -20.34 8.68 0.45
CA ALA A 163 -19.05 8.43 1.11
C ALA A 163 -19.10 7.26 2.11
N ALA A 164 -20.25 6.96 2.70
CA ALA A 164 -20.43 5.84 3.61
C ALA A 164 -20.48 4.47 2.92
N LEU A 165 -20.74 4.40 1.62
CA LEU A 165 -20.87 3.13 0.90
C LEU A 165 -19.52 2.45 0.71
N LEU A 166 -18.48 3.22 0.35
CA LEU A 166 -17.15 2.66 0.04
C LEU A 166 -16.47 1.97 1.23
N PRO A 167 -16.47 2.51 2.46
CA PRO A 167 -15.94 1.79 3.61
C PRO A 167 -16.66 0.47 3.87
N VAL A 168 -17.98 0.42 3.65
CA VAL A 168 -18.77 -0.81 3.80
C VAL A 168 -18.37 -1.83 2.72
N GLU A 169 -18.27 -1.42 1.46
CA GLU A 169 -17.84 -2.29 0.37
C GLU A 169 -16.41 -2.77 0.56
N TYR A 170 -15.51 -1.90 1.02
CA TYR A 170 -14.15 -2.28 1.37
C TYR A 170 -14.12 -3.36 2.45
N LEU A 171 -14.91 -3.19 3.53
CA LEU A 171 -15.02 -4.17 4.61
C LEU A 171 -15.57 -5.50 4.10
N ASN A 172 -16.59 -5.46 3.25
CA ASN A 172 -17.14 -6.65 2.61
C ASN A 172 -16.08 -7.39 1.80
N ALA A 173 -15.32 -6.69 0.95
CA ALA A 173 -14.25 -7.29 0.16
C ALA A 173 -13.14 -7.91 1.03
N VAL A 174 -12.78 -7.28 2.13
CA VAL A 174 -11.80 -7.83 3.08
C VAL A 174 -12.31 -9.12 3.73
N ILE A 175 -13.57 -9.14 4.16
CA ILE A 175 -14.17 -10.30 4.84
C ILE A 175 -14.36 -11.48 3.87
N ASP A 176 -14.88 -11.19 2.68
CA ASP A 176 -15.32 -12.24 1.75
C ASP A 176 -14.13 -12.83 0.95
N ASP A 177 -13.12 -12.01 0.60
CA ASP A 177 -12.02 -12.41 -0.27
C ASP A 177 -10.66 -12.41 0.41
N ASP A 178 -10.28 -11.30 1.06
CA ASP A 178 -8.89 -11.11 1.46
C ASP A 178 -8.48 -11.96 2.65
N MET A 179 -9.39 -12.18 3.59
CA MET A 179 -9.08 -12.98 4.79
C MET A 179 -8.72 -14.43 4.44
N PHE A 180 -9.31 -14.98 3.38
CA PHE A 180 -8.96 -16.32 2.89
C PHE A 180 -7.58 -16.34 2.22
N ARG A 181 -7.21 -15.27 1.52
CA ARG A 181 -5.94 -15.19 0.78
C ARG A 181 -4.71 -15.11 1.68
N ILE A 182 -4.87 -14.67 2.94
CA ILE A 182 -3.76 -14.50 3.87
C ILE A 182 -3.11 -15.84 4.25
N ASP A 183 -3.93 -16.85 4.57
CA ASP A 183 -3.46 -18.12 5.11
C ASP A 183 -4.15 -19.36 4.51
N GLY A 184 -5.07 -19.17 3.56
CA GLY A 184 -5.84 -20.22 2.93
C GLY A 184 -6.92 -20.86 3.83
N ILE A 185 -7.15 -20.30 5.02
CA ILE A 185 -8.14 -20.85 5.97
C ILE A 185 -9.51 -20.25 5.68
N LYS A 186 -10.44 -21.12 5.32
CA LYS A 186 -11.84 -20.71 5.12
C LYS A 186 -12.51 -20.40 6.46
N ARG A 187 -12.86 -19.14 6.66
CA ARG A 187 -13.51 -18.64 7.88
C ARG A 187 -15.02 -18.49 7.67
N ASP A 188 -15.77 -18.55 8.77
CA ASP A 188 -17.21 -18.25 8.77
C ASP A 188 -17.41 -16.73 8.71
N THR A 189 -17.67 -16.20 7.52
CA THR A 189 -17.86 -14.76 7.28
C THR A 189 -19.02 -14.19 8.08
N LYS A 190 -20.07 -14.99 8.39
CA LYS A 190 -21.18 -14.55 9.22
C LYS A 190 -20.73 -14.25 10.66
N LYS A 191 -19.89 -15.12 11.24
CA LYS A 191 -19.34 -14.89 12.58
C LYS A 191 -18.43 -13.67 12.62
N ILE A 192 -17.62 -13.44 11.57
CA ILE A 192 -16.76 -12.27 11.48
C ILE A 192 -17.60 -10.98 11.44
N ARG A 193 -18.67 -10.96 10.63
CA ARG A 193 -19.59 -9.80 10.55
C ARG A 193 -20.34 -9.50 11.86
N LEU A 194 -20.48 -10.47 12.74
CA LEU A 194 -21.05 -10.27 14.08
C LEU A 194 -20.06 -9.70 15.09
N LEU A 195 -18.77 -9.75 14.80
CA LEU A 195 -17.70 -9.21 15.64
C LEU A 195 -17.36 -7.76 15.30
N LEU A 196 -17.73 -7.29 14.13
CA LEU A 196 -17.49 -5.95 13.60
C LEU A 196 -18.70 -5.05 13.74
#